data_5bbfa8706f2bb5467b1051f7b05264f1
#
_entry.id   5bbfa8706f2bb5467b1051f7b05264f1
#
_cell.length_a   1.000
_cell.length_b   1.000
_cell.length_c   1.000
_cell.angle_alpha   90.00
_cell.angle_beta   90.00
_cell.angle_gamma   90.00
#
_symmetry.space_group_name_H-M   'P 1'
#
loop_
_entity.id
_entity.type
_entity.pdbx_description
1 polymer ?
#
loop_
_entity_poly.entity_id
_entity_poly.type
_entity_poly.pdbx_seq_one_letter_code
_entity_poly.pdbx_strand_id
1 'polypeptide(L)'
;AYALAGSTKINLSNEPIGIGHNNKKIYLKDIWPKTKEIKVVINKIINSNLYKQRYKNVFKGDKKWNSVKSSSGLTYKWNKKSTYVQHPPFFKNSETDSVSDINKANILGIFGDSVTTDHISPAGAIKEDSPAGDYLTSKKIKKVDNNSFGARRGNHEVLMRGTFANIRIKNEMLDNIEGGYTIHYPSQKQMSIYDASVKYQKSKTPLIIFAGKDYGMGSSRDWAAKGTNLLGVKAVIAESYERIHRSNLVGMGCLLYTSDAADEVLG
;
A
#
# COMPACT_ATOMS: atom_id res chain seq x y z
N ALA A 1 -25.62 -9.10 16.57
CA ALA A 1 -26.93 -9.70 16.34
C ALA A 1 -26.83 -10.98 15.52
N TYR A 2 -26.25 -10.95 14.31
CA TYR A 2 -26.11 -12.14 13.44
C TYR A 2 -25.33 -13.27 14.08
N ALA A 3 -24.26 -12.96 14.85
CA ALA A 3 -23.52 -13.99 15.58
C ALA A 3 -24.35 -14.71 16.64
N LEU A 4 -25.26 -13.99 17.31
CA LEU A 4 -26.17 -14.58 18.29
C LEU A 4 -27.26 -15.41 17.60
N ALA A 5 -27.74 -14.97 16.44
CA ALA A 5 -28.73 -15.71 15.66
C ALA A 5 -28.16 -16.92 14.93
N GLY A 6 -26.84 -17.02 14.78
CA GLY A 6 -26.17 -18.11 14.04
C GLY A 6 -26.39 -18.09 12.54
N SER A 7 -26.96 -17.01 11.97
CA SER A 7 -27.27 -16.89 10.56
C SER A 7 -27.28 -15.43 10.10
N THR A 8 -26.78 -15.16 8.91
CA THR A 8 -26.90 -13.87 8.25
C THR A 8 -28.16 -13.73 7.37
N LYS A 9 -28.93 -14.81 7.21
CA LYS A 9 -30.15 -14.84 6.41
C LYS A 9 -31.42 -14.41 7.18
N ILE A 10 -31.30 -14.22 8.48
CA ILE A 10 -32.41 -13.83 9.35
C ILE A 10 -32.78 -12.36 9.17
N ASN A 11 -34.06 -12.04 9.19
CA ASN A 11 -34.57 -10.68 9.28
C ASN A 11 -34.67 -10.24 10.75
N LEU A 12 -33.66 -9.50 11.21
CA LEU A 12 -33.55 -9.05 12.61
C LEU A 12 -34.68 -8.13 13.07
N SER A 13 -35.50 -7.57 12.18
CA SER A 13 -36.62 -6.70 12.53
C SER A 13 -37.85 -7.46 12.98
N ASN A 14 -38.08 -8.65 12.45
CA ASN A 14 -39.32 -9.39 12.67
C ASN A 14 -39.17 -10.89 12.96
N GLU A 15 -37.97 -11.44 12.81
CA GLU A 15 -37.70 -12.85 13.15
C GLU A 15 -36.98 -12.98 14.50
N PRO A 16 -37.27 -14.06 15.25
CA PRO A 16 -36.59 -14.28 16.53
C PRO A 16 -35.13 -14.69 16.34
N ILE A 17 -34.24 -14.14 17.13
CA ILE A 17 -32.80 -14.46 17.11
C ILE A 17 -32.49 -15.76 17.89
N GLY A 18 -33.44 -16.25 18.64
CA GLY A 18 -33.30 -17.47 19.42
C GLY A 18 -34.56 -17.77 20.27
N ILE A 19 -34.46 -18.86 21.04
CA ILE A 19 -35.52 -19.30 21.98
C ILE A 19 -34.93 -19.27 23.37
N GLY A 20 -35.63 -18.61 24.29
CA GLY A 20 -35.27 -18.53 25.72
C GLY A 20 -35.67 -19.77 26.50
N HIS A 21 -35.31 -19.83 27.81
CA HIS A 21 -35.54 -20.96 28.69
C HIS A 21 -36.99 -21.44 28.75
N ASN A 22 -37.95 -20.55 28.56
CA ASN A 22 -39.39 -20.88 28.64
C ASN A 22 -40.02 -21.08 27.26
N ASN A 23 -39.26 -21.56 26.26
CA ASN A 23 -39.69 -21.64 24.87
C ASN A 23 -40.20 -20.30 24.29
N LYS A 24 -39.90 -19.20 24.93
CA LYS A 24 -40.27 -17.87 24.44
C LYS A 24 -39.32 -17.44 23.34
N LYS A 25 -39.88 -17.00 22.24
CA LYS A 25 -39.10 -16.38 21.14
C LYS A 25 -38.47 -15.07 21.58
N ILE A 26 -37.16 -14.94 21.40
CA ILE A 26 -36.37 -13.75 21.73
C ILE A 26 -36.07 -12.99 20.45
N TYR A 27 -36.40 -11.73 20.41
CA TYR A 27 -36.14 -10.83 19.28
C TYR A 27 -35.00 -9.87 19.60
N LEU A 28 -34.39 -9.30 18.59
CA LEU A 28 -33.28 -8.34 18.77
C LEU A 28 -33.70 -7.18 19.70
N LYS A 29 -34.91 -6.66 19.56
CA LYS A 29 -35.48 -5.58 20.41
C LYS A 29 -35.51 -5.92 21.91
N ASP A 30 -35.56 -7.19 22.24
CA ASP A 30 -35.66 -7.65 23.64
C ASP A 30 -34.30 -7.61 24.35
N ILE A 31 -33.23 -7.69 23.61
CA ILE A 31 -31.84 -7.71 24.14
C ILE A 31 -31.03 -6.46 23.79
N TRP A 32 -31.51 -5.64 22.84
CA TRP A 32 -30.80 -4.44 22.43
C TRP A 32 -30.95 -3.34 23.50
N PRO A 33 -29.84 -2.82 24.04
CA PRO A 33 -29.91 -1.83 25.10
C PRO A 33 -30.49 -0.51 24.58
N LYS A 34 -31.37 0.10 25.35
CA LYS A 34 -31.92 1.43 25.03
C LYS A 34 -30.84 2.50 25.25
N THR A 35 -30.89 3.57 24.49
CA THR A 35 -29.95 4.70 24.60
C THR A 35 -29.87 5.25 26.02
N LYS A 36 -30.99 5.25 26.78
CA LYS A 36 -31.04 5.68 28.19
C LYS A 36 -30.21 4.77 29.08
N GLU A 37 -30.28 3.45 28.88
CA GLU A 37 -29.51 2.45 29.64
C GLU A 37 -28.02 2.60 29.36
N ILE A 38 -27.66 2.76 28.06
CA ILE A 38 -26.28 3.02 27.67
C ILE A 38 -25.73 4.30 28.32
N LYS A 39 -26.51 5.41 28.30
CA LYS A 39 -26.09 6.66 28.95
C LYS A 39 -25.87 6.51 30.46
N VAL A 40 -26.73 5.77 31.16
CA VAL A 40 -26.59 5.51 32.59
C VAL A 40 -25.28 4.75 32.87
N VAL A 41 -25.00 3.71 32.10
CA VAL A 41 -23.78 2.92 32.24
C VAL A 41 -22.55 3.76 31.95
N ILE A 42 -22.56 4.53 30.84
CA ILE A 42 -21.47 5.44 30.47
C ILE A 42 -21.17 6.41 31.60
N ASN A 43 -22.18 7.12 32.13
CA ASN A 43 -22.01 8.11 33.16
C ASN A 43 -21.49 7.49 34.50
N LYS A 44 -21.84 6.24 34.75
CA LYS A 44 -21.37 5.51 35.96
C LYS A 44 -19.92 5.06 35.81
N ILE A 45 -19.52 4.60 34.66
CA ILE A 45 -18.22 3.94 34.43
C ILE A 45 -17.14 4.92 33.96
N ILE A 46 -17.48 5.83 33.05
CA ILE A 46 -16.49 6.75 32.46
C ILE A 46 -16.31 7.95 33.39
N ASN A 47 -15.23 7.89 34.15
CA ASN A 47 -14.84 8.94 35.08
C ASN A 47 -13.31 9.15 35.06
N SER A 48 -12.85 10.23 35.68
CA SER A 48 -11.41 10.56 35.70
C SER A 48 -10.54 9.45 36.30
N ASN A 49 -11.05 8.67 37.25
CA ASN A 49 -10.28 7.58 37.86
C ASN A 49 -10.03 6.43 36.88
N LEU A 50 -11.01 6.11 36.02
CA LEU A 50 -10.85 5.11 34.98
C LEU A 50 -9.68 5.49 34.06
N TYR A 51 -9.65 6.74 33.61
CA TYR A 51 -8.55 7.24 32.75
C TYR A 51 -7.22 7.20 33.49
N LYS A 52 -7.14 7.69 34.71
CA LYS A 52 -5.93 7.64 35.54
C LYS A 52 -5.41 6.22 35.71
N GLN A 53 -6.28 5.27 36.02
CA GLN A 53 -5.91 3.86 36.18
C GLN A 53 -5.44 3.26 34.85
N ARG A 54 -6.15 3.51 33.74
CA ARG A 54 -5.83 2.94 32.43
C ARG A 54 -4.51 3.44 31.90
N TYR A 55 -4.21 4.73 32.08
CA TYR A 55 -3.00 5.36 31.59
C TYR A 55 -1.81 5.37 32.53
N LYS A 56 -2.01 4.93 33.81
CA LYS A 56 -0.95 4.91 34.82
C LYS A 56 0.34 4.22 34.37
N ASN A 57 0.22 3.19 33.59
CA ASN A 57 1.33 2.35 33.15
C ASN A 57 1.62 2.44 31.66
N VAL A 58 1.07 3.44 30.94
CA VAL A 58 1.16 3.54 29.49
C VAL A 58 2.62 3.57 28.98
N PHE A 59 3.53 4.15 29.76
CA PHE A 59 4.96 4.22 29.41
C PHE A 59 5.78 3.03 29.93
N LYS A 60 5.21 2.13 30.74
CA LYS A 60 5.95 1.00 31.29
C LYS A 60 6.08 -0.18 30.31
N GLY A 61 5.13 -0.32 29.38
CA GLY A 61 5.03 -1.47 28.51
C GLY A 61 4.80 -2.80 29.25
N ASP A 62 4.62 -3.86 28.50
CA ASP A 62 4.56 -5.22 29.03
C ASP A 62 5.96 -5.88 29.10
N LYS A 63 6.02 -7.11 29.60
CA LYS A 63 7.28 -7.84 29.73
C LYS A 63 7.97 -8.06 28.38
N LYS A 64 7.21 -8.30 27.31
CA LYS A 64 7.76 -8.52 25.95
C LYS A 64 8.34 -7.23 25.40
N TRP A 65 7.62 -6.10 25.56
CA TRP A 65 8.12 -4.79 25.16
C TRP A 65 9.41 -4.44 25.89
N ASN A 66 9.48 -4.61 27.20
CA ASN A 66 10.65 -4.29 28.00
C ASN A 66 11.84 -5.23 27.76
N SER A 67 11.61 -6.43 27.21
CA SER A 67 12.67 -7.35 26.82
C SER A 67 13.33 -7.04 25.48
N VAL A 68 12.76 -6.11 24.69
CA VAL A 68 13.33 -5.69 23.41
C VAL A 68 14.62 -4.93 23.67
N LYS A 69 15.73 -5.48 23.21
CA LYS A 69 17.04 -4.82 23.29
C LYS A 69 17.05 -3.60 22.37
N SER A 70 17.19 -2.41 22.94
CA SER A 70 17.40 -1.19 22.18
C SER A 70 18.91 -0.88 22.09
N SER A 71 19.35 -0.40 20.95
CA SER A 71 20.71 0.16 20.83
C SER A 71 20.71 1.60 21.32
N SER A 72 21.65 1.95 22.17
CA SER A 72 21.94 3.34 22.51
C SER A 72 22.77 3.98 21.38
N GLY A 73 22.45 5.20 20.99
CA GLY A 73 23.19 5.95 19.97
C GLY A 73 22.32 6.95 19.22
N LEU A 74 22.96 7.91 18.55
CA LEU A 74 22.27 8.95 17.76
C LEU A 74 21.73 8.42 16.43
N THR A 75 22.23 7.27 15.95
CA THR A 75 21.86 6.70 14.68
C THR A 75 21.41 5.26 14.81
N TYR A 76 20.48 4.84 13.98
CA TYR A 76 20.03 3.45 13.93
C TYR A 76 21.11 2.53 13.30
N LYS A 77 21.41 1.40 13.96
CA LYS A 77 22.31 0.38 13.44
C LYS A 77 21.57 -0.56 12.50
N TRP A 78 21.70 -0.33 11.20
CA TRP A 78 21.02 -1.12 10.17
C TRP A 78 21.55 -2.56 10.13
N ASN A 79 20.63 -3.54 10.23
CA ASN A 79 20.95 -4.95 10.03
C ASN A 79 20.83 -5.30 8.54
N LYS A 80 21.96 -5.43 7.85
CA LYS A 80 22.00 -5.78 6.41
C LYS A 80 21.38 -7.14 6.07
N LYS A 81 21.23 -8.04 7.06
CA LYS A 81 20.59 -9.35 6.88
C LYS A 81 19.08 -9.32 7.10
N SER A 82 18.52 -8.24 7.63
CA SER A 82 17.08 -8.12 7.84
C SER A 82 16.33 -8.15 6.51
N THR A 83 15.28 -8.95 6.43
CA THR A 83 14.36 -8.97 5.26
C THR A 83 13.08 -8.17 5.53
N TYR A 84 12.96 -7.53 6.70
CA TYR A 84 11.83 -6.68 7.08
C TYR A 84 12.17 -5.20 7.05
N VAL A 85 13.39 -4.82 7.48
CA VAL A 85 13.82 -3.42 7.54
C VAL A 85 15.17 -3.30 6.87
N GLN A 86 15.26 -2.48 5.83
CA GLN A 86 16.47 -2.21 5.06
C GLN A 86 16.79 -0.72 5.10
N HIS A 87 18.08 -0.39 5.02
CA HIS A 87 18.50 1.00 4.86
C HIS A 87 17.92 1.57 3.55
N PRO A 88 17.12 2.65 3.59
CA PRO A 88 16.46 3.17 2.40
C PRO A 88 17.50 3.76 1.43
N PRO A 89 17.31 3.61 0.11
CA PRO A 89 18.28 4.06 -0.88
C PRO A 89 18.20 5.55 -1.21
N PHE A 90 17.14 6.25 -0.77
CA PHE A 90 16.77 7.61 -1.22
C PHE A 90 17.79 8.69 -0.87
N PHE A 91 18.72 8.43 0.06
CA PHE A 91 19.72 9.40 0.51
C PHE A 91 21.13 9.11 0.02
N LYS A 92 21.31 8.11 -0.86
CA LYS A 92 22.65 7.72 -1.32
C LYS A 92 23.29 8.70 -2.29
N ASN A 93 22.48 9.43 -3.03
CA ASN A 93 22.91 10.41 -4.03
C ASN A 93 22.19 11.73 -3.79
N SER A 94 22.48 12.36 -2.63
CA SER A 94 21.91 13.67 -2.29
C SER A 94 22.65 14.83 -2.94
N GLU A 95 23.63 14.55 -3.79
CA GLU A 95 24.22 15.58 -4.65
C GLU A 95 23.17 15.99 -5.68
N THR A 96 22.98 17.30 -5.77
CA THR A 96 22.02 17.94 -6.67
C THR A 96 22.34 17.56 -8.10
N ASP A 97 21.69 16.51 -8.62
CA ASP A 97 21.65 16.29 -10.06
C ASP A 97 21.00 17.52 -10.68
N SER A 98 21.74 18.24 -11.51
CA SER A 98 21.20 19.34 -12.31
C SER A 98 19.99 18.80 -13.10
N VAL A 99 18.91 19.56 -13.11
CA VAL A 99 17.75 19.24 -13.95
C VAL A 99 18.24 19.12 -15.38
N SER A 100 18.08 17.94 -15.98
CA SER A 100 18.49 17.66 -17.35
C SER A 100 17.31 17.09 -18.15
N ASP A 101 17.36 17.28 -19.45
CA ASP A 101 16.35 16.72 -20.36
C ASP A 101 16.29 15.20 -20.27
N ILE A 102 15.08 14.68 -20.35
CA ILE A 102 14.83 13.23 -20.41
C ILE A 102 14.85 12.81 -21.88
N ASN A 103 15.97 12.26 -22.32
CA ASN A 103 16.15 11.84 -23.71
C ASN A 103 16.01 10.32 -23.87
N LYS A 104 15.41 9.89 -24.99
CA LYS A 104 15.27 8.47 -25.39
C LYS A 104 14.61 7.60 -24.30
N ALA A 105 13.62 8.15 -23.60
CA ALA A 105 12.87 7.39 -22.62
C ALA A 105 12.00 6.32 -23.28
N ASN A 106 11.81 5.20 -22.59
CA ASN A 106 10.86 4.16 -22.97
C ASN A 106 9.62 4.21 -22.06
N ILE A 107 8.50 3.76 -22.60
CA ILE A 107 7.24 3.64 -21.87
C ILE A 107 7.29 2.36 -21.03
N LEU A 108 7.07 2.49 -19.73
CA LEU A 108 6.95 1.33 -18.82
C LEU A 108 5.50 0.85 -18.72
N GLY A 109 4.54 1.75 -18.84
CA GLY A 109 3.12 1.43 -18.77
C GLY A 109 2.26 2.58 -19.29
N ILE A 110 1.12 2.19 -19.87
CA ILE A 110 0.01 3.08 -20.24
C ILE A 110 -1.19 2.59 -19.45
N PHE A 111 -1.72 3.45 -18.59
CA PHE A 111 -2.81 3.11 -17.69
C PHE A 111 -4.01 4.02 -17.97
N GLY A 112 -5.22 3.45 -17.87
CA GLY A 112 -6.46 4.20 -18.04
C GLY A 112 -6.81 5.08 -16.84
N ASP A 113 -8.06 5.50 -16.80
CA ASP A 113 -8.61 6.36 -15.76
C ASP A 113 -8.68 5.67 -14.38
N SER A 114 -8.65 6.48 -13.33
CA SER A 114 -8.92 6.07 -11.95
C SER A 114 -7.99 4.96 -11.43
N VAL A 115 -6.75 4.92 -11.86
CA VAL A 115 -5.75 4.03 -11.29
C VAL A 115 -5.39 4.49 -9.89
N THR A 116 -5.76 3.67 -8.91
CA THR A 116 -5.61 4.02 -7.50
C THR A 116 -4.21 3.73 -6.96
N THR A 117 -3.87 4.34 -5.82
CA THR A 117 -2.65 3.98 -5.08
C THR A 117 -2.61 2.52 -4.63
N ASP A 118 -3.77 1.84 -4.53
CA ASP A 118 -3.85 0.40 -4.25
C ASP A 118 -3.49 -0.46 -5.47
N HIS A 119 -3.65 0.06 -6.68
CA HIS A 119 -3.16 -0.58 -7.91
C HIS A 119 -1.64 -0.43 -8.05
N ILE A 120 -1.10 0.72 -7.66
CA ILE A 120 0.32 1.06 -7.82
C ILE A 120 1.16 0.49 -6.68
N SER A 121 0.80 0.80 -5.43
CA SER A 121 1.52 0.32 -4.24
C SER A 121 1.20 -1.13 -3.95
N PRO A 122 2.19 -1.97 -3.64
CA PRO A 122 1.93 -3.37 -3.36
C PRO A 122 1.13 -3.57 -2.07
N ALA A 123 0.20 -4.52 -2.11
CA ALA A 123 -0.63 -4.91 -0.97
C ALA A 123 -0.88 -6.42 -0.94
N GLY A 124 -1.36 -6.94 0.20
CA GLY A 124 -1.69 -8.35 0.37
C GLY A 124 -0.49 -9.26 0.58
N ALA A 125 -0.71 -10.57 0.44
CA ALA A 125 0.30 -11.60 0.61
C ALA A 125 1.32 -11.59 -0.53
N ILE A 126 2.58 -11.90 -0.21
CA ILE A 126 3.64 -12.03 -1.21
C ILE A 126 3.58 -13.45 -1.79
N LYS A 127 3.26 -13.55 -3.07
CA LYS A 127 3.22 -14.81 -3.80
C LYS A 127 4.63 -15.35 -4.03
N GLU A 128 4.77 -16.67 -4.01
CA GLU A 128 6.06 -17.35 -4.25
C GLU A 128 6.57 -17.11 -5.68
N ASP A 129 5.68 -17.23 -6.65
CA ASP A 129 5.90 -17.06 -8.08
C ASP A 129 5.87 -15.57 -8.52
N SER A 130 6.48 -14.70 -7.74
CA SER A 130 6.53 -13.27 -8.00
C SER A 130 7.96 -12.73 -7.79
N PRO A 131 8.34 -11.62 -8.42
CA PRO A 131 9.65 -11.02 -8.21
C PRO A 131 10.00 -10.78 -6.74
N ALA A 132 9.00 -10.49 -5.90
CA ALA A 132 9.19 -10.34 -4.45
C ALA A 132 9.39 -11.69 -3.74
N GLY A 133 8.69 -12.74 -4.18
CA GLY A 133 8.86 -14.11 -3.69
C GLY A 133 10.25 -14.66 -4.03
N ASP A 134 10.68 -14.50 -5.28
CA ASP A 134 12.02 -14.88 -5.74
C ASP A 134 13.12 -14.18 -4.94
N TYR A 135 12.96 -12.89 -4.68
CA TYR A 135 13.89 -12.15 -3.81
C TYR A 135 13.95 -12.74 -2.40
N LEU A 136 12.83 -13.06 -1.77
CA LEU A 136 12.79 -13.66 -0.44
C LEU A 136 13.39 -15.07 -0.43
N THR A 137 13.12 -15.86 -1.45
CA THR A 137 13.71 -17.20 -1.64
C THR A 137 15.24 -17.10 -1.78
N SER A 138 15.74 -16.12 -2.54
CA SER A 138 17.18 -15.85 -2.65
C SER A 138 17.85 -15.48 -1.31
N LYS A 139 17.05 -14.91 -0.38
CA LYS A 139 17.44 -14.63 1.00
C LYS A 139 17.22 -15.80 1.97
N LYS A 140 16.88 -16.98 1.45
CA LYS A 140 16.61 -18.22 2.21
C LYS A 140 15.40 -18.10 3.15
N ILE A 141 14.44 -17.26 2.83
CA ILE A 141 13.15 -17.17 3.52
C ILE A 141 12.25 -18.28 2.96
N LYS A 142 11.63 -19.05 3.86
CA LYS A 142 10.69 -20.09 3.47
C LYS A 142 9.37 -19.47 3.01
N LYS A 143 8.67 -20.11 2.08
CA LYS A 143 7.36 -19.66 1.55
C LYS A 143 6.36 -19.28 2.65
N VAL A 144 6.25 -20.09 3.68
CA VAL A 144 5.35 -19.88 4.82
C VAL A 144 5.67 -18.57 5.57
N ASP A 145 6.90 -18.10 5.49
CA ASP A 145 7.42 -16.90 6.14
C ASP A 145 7.45 -15.67 5.21
N ASN A 146 6.97 -15.79 3.95
CA ASN A 146 6.93 -14.66 3.01
C ASN A 146 6.12 -13.50 3.57
N ASN A 147 5.02 -13.82 4.29
CA ASN A 147 4.16 -12.82 4.91
C ASN A 147 3.53 -11.88 3.85
N SER A 148 3.29 -10.63 4.18
CA SER A 148 2.65 -9.65 3.32
C SER A 148 3.56 -8.47 3.00
N PHE A 149 3.25 -7.74 1.92
CA PHE A 149 3.91 -6.48 1.59
C PHE A 149 3.80 -5.46 2.74
N GLY A 150 2.64 -5.40 3.41
CA GLY A 150 2.44 -4.53 4.56
C GLY A 150 3.37 -4.86 5.74
N ALA A 151 3.59 -6.14 6.03
CA ALA A 151 4.53 -6.56 7.08
C ALA A 151 5.99 -6.21 6.73
N ARG A 152 6.34 -6.16 5.46
CA ARG A 152 7.69 -5.87 4.95
C ARG A 152 7.84 -4.44 4.39
N ARG A 153 6.94 -3.53 4.73
CA ARG A 153 6.94 -2.15 4.21
C ARG A 153 8.23 -1.34 4.51
N GLY A 154 9.03 -1.80 5.45
CA GLY A 154 10.36 -1.24 5.74
C GLY A 154 11.48 -1.79 4.85
N ASN A 155 11.15 -2.67 3.88
CA ASN A 155 12.11 -3.24 2.95
C ASN A 155 11.78 -2.80 1.51
N HIS A 156 12.52 -1.82 1.02
CA HIS A 156 12.32 -1.27 -0.33
C HIS A 156 12.55 -2.31 -1.44
N GLU A 157 13.43 -3.29 -1.23
CA GLU A 157 13.68 -4.37 -2.18
C GLU A 157 12.46 -5.26 -2.39
N VAL A 158 11.67 -5.48 -1.35
CA VAL A 158 10.40 -6.21 -1.45
C VAL A 158 9.33 -5.33 -2.10
N LEU A 159 9.21 -4.08 -1.64
CA LEU A 159 8.12 -3.20 -2.07
C LEU A 159 8.23 -2.81 -3.55
N MET A 160 9.45 -2.47 -4.04
CA MET A 160 9.61 -2.12 -5.44
C MET A 160 9.27 -3.28 -6.38
N ARG A 161 9.46 -4.54 -5.95
CA ARG A 161 9.12 -5.74 -6.72
C ARG A 161 7.62 -6.01 -6.81
N GLY A 162 6.83 -5.39 -5.95
CA GLY A 162 5.37 -5.46 -5.98
C GLY A 162 4.71 -4.19 -6.54
N THR A 163 5.49 -3.18 -6.88
CA THR A 163 4.95 -1.95 -7.45
C THR A 163 4.36 -2.22 -8.84
N PHE A 164 3.13 -1.76 -9.08
CA PHE A 164 2.30 -2.07 -10.24
C PHE A 164 1.99 -3.57 -10.42
N ALA A 165 2.11 -4.38 -9.37
CA ALA A 165 1.84 -5.82 -9.46
C ALA A 165 0.43 -6.23 -8.99
N ASN A 166 -0.49 -5.27 -8.84
CA ASN A 166 -1.88 -5.58 -8.52
C ASN A 166 -2.52 -6.39 -9.64
N ILE A 167 -3.26 -7.45 -9.28
CA ILE A 167 -3.90 -8.37 -10.24
C ILE A 167 -4.98 -7.72 -11.11
N ARG A 168 -5.47 -6.55 -10.74
CA ARG A 168 -6.53 -5.80 -11.44
C ARG A 168 -6.00 -4.64 -12.28
N ILE A 169 -4.69 -4.36 -12.20
CA ILE A 169 -4.13 -3.29 -13.03
C ILE A 169 -4.13 -3.73 -14.48
N LYS A 170 -4.48 -2.82 -15.38
CA LYS A 170 -4.43 -3.04 -16.82
C LYS A 170 -3.40 -2.10 -17.42
N ASN A 171 -2.46 -2.68 -18.14
CA ASN A 171 -1.52 -1.92 -18.94
C ASN A 171 -1.97 -1.98 -20.39
N GLU A 172 -2.40 -0.86 -20.94
CA GLU A 172 -2.95 -0.75 -22.31
C GLU A 172 -1.91 -1.05 -23.40
N MET A 173 -0.65 -1.21 -23.03
CA MET A 173 0.38 -1.77 -23.92
C MET A 173 0.18 -3.26 -24.23
N LEU A 174 -0.74 -3.92 -23.52
CA LEU A 174 -1.03 -5.36 -23.61
C LEU A 174 -2.51 -5.58 -23.88
N ASP A 175 -2.82 -6.38 -24.90
CA ASP A 175 -4.20 -6.70 -25.26
C ASP A 175 -4.85 -7.59 -24.20
N ASN A 176 -5.84 -7.04 -23.48
CA ASN A 176 -6.69 -7.75 -22.50
C ASN A 176 -5.96 -8.54 -21.40
N ILE A 177 -4.74 -8.15 -21.03
CA ILE A 177 -3.99 -8.77 -19.95
C ILE A 177 -4.13 -7.92 -18.69
N GLU A 178 -4.61 -8.53 -17.60
CA GLU A 178 -4.63 -7.94 -16.27
C GLU A 178 -3.38 -8.37 -15.48
N GLY A 179 -2.96 -7.53 -14.53
CA GLY A 179 -1.81 -7.77 -13.69
C GLY A 179 -0.60 -6.93 -14.05
N GLY A 180 0.44 -7.08 -13.27
CA GLY A 180 1.65 -6.24 -13.33
C GLY A 180 2.61 -6.58 -14.46
N TYR A 181 2.14 -6.61 -15.69
CA TYR A 181 2.92 -6.96 -16.88
C TYR A 181 3.11 -5.77 -17.82
N THR A 182 4.17 -5.84 -18.60
CA THR A 182 4.48 -4.87 -19.66
C THR A 182 5.26 -5.54 -20.80
N ILE A 183 5.49 -4.81 -21.90
CA ILE A 183 6.38 -5.22 -22.98
C ILE A 183 7.73 -4.52 -22.81
N HIS A 184 8.80 -5.29 -22.79
CA HIS A 184 10.14 -4.74 -22.91
C HIS A 184 10.47 -4.55 -24.39
N TYR A 185 10.32 -3.34 -24.90
CA TYR A 185 10.42 -3.04 -26.32
C TYR A 185 11.71 -3.51 -27.00
N PRO A 186 12.91 -3.33 -26.41
CA PRO A 186 14.13 -3.81 -27.07
C PRO A 186 14.16 -5.33 -27.33
N SER A 187 13.44 -6.12 -26.52
CA SER A 187 13.37 -7.58 -26.72
C SER A 187 12.02 -8.08 -27.24
N GLN A 188 11.03 -7.20 -27.40
CA GLN A 188 9.65 -7.51 -27.79
C GLN A 188 9.01 -8.62 -26.91
N LYS A 189 9.42 -8.72 -25.65
CA LYS A 189 8.94 -9.76 -24.74
C LYS A 189 8.06 -9.17 -23.65
N GLN A 190 6.93 -9.83 -23.41
CA GLN A 190 6.12 -9.59 -22.23
C GLN A 190 6.83 -10.12 -20.98
N MET A 191 6.81 -9.35 -19.91
CA MET A 191 7.37 -9.71 -18.61
C MET A 191 6.74 -8.88 -17.49
N SER A 192 7.10 -9.16 -16.23
CA SER A 192 6.67 -8.32 -15.12
C SER A 192 7.21 -6.89 -15.29
N ILE A 193 6.44 -5.89 -14.82
CA ILE A 193 6.87 -4.49 -14.82
C ILE A 193 8.21 -4.34 -14.09
N TYR A 194 8.41 -5.08 -12.99
CA TYR A 194 9.67 -5.09 -12.27
C TYR A 194 10.84 -5.60 -13.13
N ASP A 195 10.69 -6.75 -13.80
CA ASP A 195 11.78 -7.33 -14.60
C ASP A 195 12.13 -6.46 -15.80
N ALA A 196 11.12 -5.85 -16.43
CA ALA A 196 11.34 -4.87 -17.49
C ALA A 196 12.13 -3.66 -16.97
N SER A 197 11.73 -3.12 -15.81
CA SER A 197 12.42 -1.98 -15.21
C SER A 197 13.90 -2.29 -14.91
N VAL A 198 14.20 -3.48 -14.42
CA VAL A 198 15.58 -3.92 -14.16
C VAL A 198 16.42 -3.96 -15.45
N LYS A 199 15.82 -4.40 -16.57
CA LYS A 199 16.52 -4.40 -17.88
C LYS A 199 16.79 -2.99 -18.38
N TYR A 200 15.81 -2.11 -18.29
CA TYR A 200 15.97 -0.71 -18.68
C TYR A 200 16.98 0.03 -17.79
N GLN A 201 17.00 -0.22 -16.49
CA GLN A 201 17.99 0.35 -15.59
C GLN A 201 19.41 -0.12 -15.92
N LYS A 202 19.59 -1.39 -16.28
CA LYS A 202 20.89 -1.93 -16.77
C LYS A 202 21.38 -1.24 -18.03
N SER A 203 20.48 -0.89 -18.96
CA SER A 203 20.79 -0.15 -20.17
C SER A 203 20.84 1.37 -19.96
N LYS A 204 20.61 1.85 -18.72
CA LYS A 204 20.52 3.28 -18.38
C LYS A 204 19.45 4.02 -19.18
N THR A 205 18.39 3.34 -19.57
CA THR A 205 17.27 3.91 -20.32
C THR A 205 16.25 4.50 -19.35
N PRO A 206 15.94 5.80 -19.40
CA PRO A 206 14.92 6.41 -18.57
C PRO A 206 13.54 5.87 -18.93
N LEU A 207 12.64 5.83 -17.94
CA LEU A 207 11.29 5.31 -18.09
C LEU A 207 10.27 6.41 -17.85
N ILE A 208 9.15 6.31 -18.60
CA ILE A 208 7.98 7.17 -18.43
C ILE A 208 6.72 6.31 -18.28
N ILE A 209 5.70 6.88 -17.66
CA ILE A 209 4.36 6.31 -17.53
C ILE A 209 3.35 7.29 -18.09
N PHE A 210 2.38 6.77 -18.83
CA PHE A 210 1.16 7.49 -19.21
C PHE A 210 -0.01 6.98 -18.38
N ALA A 211 -0.93 7.89 -18.02
CA ALA A 211 -2.14 7.56 -17.29
C ALA A 211 -3.29 8.49 -17.68
N GLY A 212 -4.51 8.04 -17.43
CA GLY A 212 -5.72 8.83 -17.64
C GLY A 212 -6.04 9.75 -16.47
N LYS A 213 -7.33 9.96 -16.22
CA LYS A 213 -7.87 10.86 -15.18
C LYS A 213 -7.71 10.26 -13.78
N ASP A 214 -7.60 11.16 -12.79
CA ASP A 214 -7.55 10.83 -11.37
C ASP A 214 -6.46 9.83 -10.98
N TYR A 215 -5.29 9.91 -11.63
CA TYR A 215 -4.17 9.01 -11.36
C TYR A 215 -3.69 9.12 -9.91
N GLY A 216 -3.64 7.98 -9.24
CA GLY A 216 -3.21 7.87 -7.85
C GLY A 216 -4.29 8.18 -6.81
N MET A 217 -5.58 8.14 -7.21
CA MET A 217 -6.70 8.33 -6.28
C MET A 217 -6.70 7.25 -5.17
N GLY A 218 -7.44 7.49 -4.09
CA GLY A 218 -7.61 6.56 -2.97
C GLY A 218 -6.76 6.91 -1.76
N SER A 219 -6.17 5.89 -1.12
CA SER A 219 -5.37 6.07 0.10
C SER A 219 -4.07 6.82 -0.16
N SER A 220 -3.62 7.65 0.81
CA SER A 220 -2.36 8.39 0.75
C SER A 220 -1.14 7.48 0.95
N ARG A 221 -0.87 6.60 -0.01
CA ARG A 221 0.25 5.66 0.04
C ARG A 221 1.47 6.23 -0.67
N ASP A 222 2.43 6.72 0.09
CA ASP A 222 3.70 7.23 -0.44
C ASP A 222 4.52 6.17 -1.18
N TRP A 223 4.34 4.89 -0.85
CA TRP A 223 4.96 3.78 -1.59
C TRP A 223 4.55 3.71 -3.06
N ALA A 224 3.39 4.23 -3.43
CA ALA A 224 3.01 4.37 -4.83
C ALA A 224 4.01 5.25 -5.61
N ALA A 225 4.49 6.34 -5.00
CA ALA A 225 5.50 7.21 -5.59
C ALA A 225 6.93 6.66 -5.41
N LYS A 226 7.26 6.14 -4.22
CA LYS A 226 8.56 5.52 -3.93
C LYS A 226 8.86 4.35 -4.86
N GLY A 227 7.90 3.45 -5.04
CA GLY A 227 8.04 2.32 -5.94
C GLY A 227 8.22 2.75 -7.38
N THR A 228 7.45 3.72 -7.85
CA THR A 228 7.55 4.30 -9.19
C THR A 228 8.96 4.85 -9.44
N ASN A 229 9.50 5.64 -8.51
CA ASN A 229 10.88 6.15 -8.60
C ASN A 229 11.92 5.01 -8.63
N LEU A 230 11.78 4.02 -7.72
CA LEU A 230 12.73 2.90 -7.63
C LEU A 230 12.73 2.01 -8.88
N LEU A 231 11.63 1.95 -9.61
CA LEU A 231 11.58 1.29 -10.91
C LEU A 231 12.29 2.08 -12.03
N GLY A 232 12.81 3.27 -11.75
CA GLY A 232 13.54 4.10 -12.71
C GLY A 232 12.65 5.02 -13.55
N VAL A 233 11.38 5.18 -13.16
CA VAL A 233 10.46 6.14 -13.81
C VAL A 233 10.91 7.57 -13.51
N LYS A 234 11.16 8.35 -14.55
CA LYS A 234 11.60 9.74 -14.47
C LYS A 234 10.45 10.72 -14.63
N ALA A 235 9.45 10.35 -15.42
CA ALA A 235 8.28 11.20 -15.62
C ALA A 235 6.99 10.38 -15.62
N VAL A 236 5.93 11.01 -15.16
CA VAL A 236 4.55 10.51 -15.28
C VAL A 236 3.76 11.58 -16.01
N ILE A 237 3.02 11.16 -17.04
CA ILE A 237 2.16 12.02 -17.86
C ILE A 237 0.74 11.51 -17.66
N ALA A 238 -0.16 12.33 -17.15
CA ALA A 238 -1.54 11.93 -16.90
C ALA A 238 -2.51 13.06 -17.28
N GLU A 239 -3.76 12.71 -17.56
CA GLU A 239 -4.80 13.71 -17.81
C GLU A 239 -5.10 14.51 -16.53
N SER A 240 -5.15 13.83 -15.37
CA SER A 240 -5.23 14.48 -14.06
C SER A 240 -4.65 13.61 -12.95
N TYR A 241 -4.31 14.24 -11.82
CA TYR A 241 -3.72 13.56 -10.66
C TYR A 241 -4.56 13.77 -9.42
N GLU A 242 -4.59 12.74 -8.56
CA GLU A 242 -4.98 12.96 -7.18
C GLU A 242 -3.90 13.81 -6.47
N ARG A 243 -4.35 14.79 -5.68
CA ARG A 243 -3.51 15.82 -5.07
C ARG A 243 -2.35 15.27 -4.23
N ILE A 244 -2.62 14.27 -3.37
CA ILE A 244 -1.61 13.72 -2.47
C ILE A 244 -0.57 12.91 -3.26
N HIS A 245 -1.04 12.11 -4.21
CA HIS A 245 -0.15 11.31 -5.05
C HIS A 245 0.75 12.18 -5.92
N ARG A 246 0.20 13.26 -6.48
CA ARG A 246 0.95 14.29 -7.20
C ARG A 246 2.09 14.84 -6.33
N SER A 247 1.78 15.25 -5.10
CA SER A 247 2.77 15.77 -4.16
C SER A 247 3.84 14.73 -3.81
N ASN A 248 3.45 13.46 -3.64
CA ASN A 248 4.39 12.37 -3.35
C ASN A 248 5.32 12.09 -4.54
N LEU A 249 4.83 12.10 -5.77
CA LEU A 249 5.65 11.91 -6.97
C LEU A 249 6.69 13.03 -7.12
N VAL A 250 6.28 14.29 -6.94
CA VAL A 250 7.20 15.44 -6.94
C VAL A 250 8.24 15.28 -5.83
N GLY A 251 7.82 14.93 -4.61
CA GLY A 251 8.71 14.70 -3.48
C GLY A 251 9.71 13.56 -3.70
N MET A 252 9.41 12.63 -4.60
CA MET A 252 10.32 11.55 -5.01
C MET A 252 11.15 11.89 -6.25
N GLY A 253 11.04 13.10 -6.79
CA GLY A 253 11.83 13.57 -7.93
C GLY A 253 11.31 13.07 -9.30
N CYS A 254 10.05 12.66 -9.40
CA CYS A 254 9.41 12.37 -10.68
C CYS A 254 8.92 13.68 -11.33
N LEU A 255 9.27 13.89 -12.59
CA LEU A 255 8.68 14.95 -13.41
C LEU A 255 7.21 14.62 -13.68
N LEU A 256 6.34 15.62 -13.55
CA LEU A 256 4.91 15.45 -13.83
C LEU A 256 4.49 16.38 -14.97
N TYR A 257 3.66 15.85 -15.85
CA TYR A 257 3.02 16.61 -16.91
C TYR A 257 1.53 16.25 -16.96
N THR A 258 0.67 17.27 -17.05
CA THR A 258 -0.77 17.10 -17.22
C THR A 258 -1.09 17.36 -18.70
N SER A 259 -1.73 16.41 -19.38
CA SER A 259 -2.02 16.53 -20.81
C SER A 259 -2.98 17.68 -21.14
N ASP A 260 -3.79 18.09 -20.15
CA ASP A 260 -4.68 19.24 -20.24
C ASP A 260 -3.98 20.61 -20.08
N ALA A 261 -2.74 20.60 -19.58
CA ALA A 261 -2.04 21.87 -19.32
C ALA A 261 -1.62 22.62 -20.59
N ALA A 262 -1.69 21.97 -21.75
CA ALA A 262 -1.37 22.61 -23.02
C ALA A 262 -2.47 23.55 -23.53
N ASP A 263 -3.72 23.32 -23.10
CA ASP A 263 -4.88 24.12 -23.51
C ASP A 263 -5.07 25.36 -22.62
N GLU A 264 -4.52 25.37 -21.39
CA GLU A 264 -4.61 26.53 -20.49
C GLU A 264 -3.62 27.67 -20.79
N VAL A 265 -2.61 27.43 -21.65
CA VAL A 265 -1.57 28.43 -21.96
C VAL A 265 -1.95 29.31 -23.18
N LEU A 266 -3.07 29.03 -23.82
CA LEU A 266 -3.56 29.78 -24.99
C LEU A 266 -4.84 30.60 -24.69
N GLY A 267 -5.19 30.81 -23.45
CA GLY A 267 -6.29 31.67 -22.99
C GLY A 267 -5.81 33.04 -22.52
#